data_3eb66b975607bc201698172bbb8ada34
#
_entry.id   3eb66b975607bc201698172bbb8ada34
#
_cell.length_a   1.000
_cell.length_b   1.000
_cell.length_c   1.000
_cell.angle_alpha   90.00
_cell.angle_beta   90.00
_cell.angle_gamma   90.00
#
_symmetry.space_group_name_H-M   'P 1'
#
loop_
_entity.id
_entity.type
_entity.pdbx_description
1 polymer ?
#
loop_
_entity_poly.entity_id
_entity_poly.type
_entity_poly.pdbx_seq_one_letter_code
_entity_poly.pdbx_strand_id
1 'polypeptide(L)'
;MAKAPDGKRFDTLKDLYPALAACWIVPEGLARFERTEITARFALRRDGSVIGTPRVTFATEAGDGRARALLAEAAVSAIRRCTPARVTAALGAAIAGRPIALRFIYQGPKGQGV
;
A
#
# COMPACT_ATOMS: atom_id res chain seq x y z
N MET A 1 7.27 6.41 13.15
CA MET A 1 6.76 6.24 13.43
C MET A 1 6.11 6.05 13.88
N ALA A 2 5.92 6.31 13.80
CA ALA A 2 5.32 6.06 14.51
C ALA A 2 4.52 5.15 14.55
N LYS A 3 4.55 4.33 14.95
CA LYS A 3 3.71 3.45 14.95
C LYS A 3 2.62 3.71 15.80
N ALA A 4 1.53 3.20 15.47
CA ALA A 4 0.37 3.37 16.27
C ALA A 4 0.68 2.98 17.68
N PRO A 5 0.09 3.64 18.63
CA PRO A 5 0.24 3.26 20.01
C PRO A 5 -0.15 1.83 20.20
N ASP A 6 0.43 1.24 21.19
CA ASP A 6 0.17 -0.12 21.46
C ASP A 6 -1.28 -0.38 21.64
N GLY A 7 -1.77 -1.37 21.00
CA GLY A 7 -3.14 -1.76 21.14
C GLY A 7 -4.11 -0.96 20.32
N LYS A 8 -3.65 0.11 19.73
CA LYS A 8 -4.55 0.91 18.94
C LYS A 8 -4.79 0.23 17.61
N ARG A 9 -6.04 0.18 17.20
CA ARG A 9 -6.40 -0.49 15.98
C ARG A 9 -7.15 0.46 15.08
N PHE A 10 -7.09 0.21 13.77
CA PHE A 10 -7.77 1.04 12.81
C PHE A 10 -9.25 0.65 12.77
N ASP A 11 -10.09 1.64 12.87
CA ASP A 11 -11.53 1.43 12.88
C ASP A 11 -12.19 1.81 11.58
N THR A 12 -11.49 2.49 10.69
CA THR A 12 -12.03 2.89 9.40
C THR A 12 -10.97 2.68 8.33
N LEU A 13 -11.45 2.54 7.08
CA LEU A 13 -10.53 2.47 5.97
C LEU A 13 -9.79 3.77 5.78
N LYS A 14 -10.41 4.87 6.14
CA LYS A 14 -9.79 6.18 6.02
C LYS A 14 -8.49 6.23 6.83
N ASP A 15 -8.47 5.57 7.97
CA ASP A 15 -7.27 5.54 8.81
C ASP A 15 -6.31 4.45 8.36
N LEU A 16 -6.84 3.36 7.83
CA LEU A 16 -6.03 2.23 7.45
C LEU A 16 -5.21 2.53 6.19
N TYR A 17 -5.79 3.19 5.21
CA TYR A 17 -5.10 3.44 3.95
C TYR A 17 -3.78 4.17 4.12
N PRO A 18 -3.72 5.28 4.86
CA PRO A 18 -2.43 5.97 5.00
C PRO A 18 -1.40 5.12 5.72
N ALA A 19 -1.84 4.29 6.64
CA ALA A 19 -0.91 3.45 7.38
C ALA A 19 -0.28 2.41 6.47
N LEU A 20 -1.06 1.82 5.57
CA LEU A 20 -0.52 0.87 4.63
C LEU A 20 0.36 1.56 3.60
N ALA A 21 -0.05 2.73 3.13
CA ALA A 21 0.74 3.46 2.16
C ALA A 21 2.09 3.88 2.73
N ALA A 22 2.14 4.14 4.01
CA ALA A 22 3.39 4.54 4.66
C ALA A 22 4.41 3.43 4.69
N CYS A 23 4.00 2.20 4.44
CA CYS A 23 4.93 1.08 4.40
C CYS A 23 5.65 0.94 3.08
N TRP A 24 5.30 1.77 2.12
CA TRP A 24 5.89 1.70 0.79
C TRP A 24 7.29 2.26 0.82
N ILE A 25 8.22 1.43 0.45
CA ILE A 25 9.61 1.86 0.38
C ILE A 25 9.97 1.99 -1.09
N VAL A 26 10.23 3.21 -1.51
CA VAL A 26 10.52 3.48 -2.90
C VAL A 26 11.92 2.98 -3.22
N PRO A 27 12.09 2.17 -4.27
CA PRO A 27 13.41 1.66 -4.62
C PRO A 27 14.35 2.78 -5.00
N GLU A 28 15.61 2.57 -4.76
CA GLU A 28 16.61 3.56 -5.15
C GLU A 28 16.83 3.49 -6.64
N GLY A 29 17.44 4.50 -7.18
CA GLY A 29 17.76 4.51 -8.59
C GLY A 29 16.67 5.05 -9.48
N LEU A 30 15.65 5.63 -8.91
CA LEU A 30 14.53 6.17 -9.68
C LEU A 30 14.56 7.70 -9.77
N ALA A 31 15.72 8.28 -9.67
CA ALA A 31 15.83 9.73 -9.57
C ALA A 31 15.34 10.44 -10.82
N ARG A 32 15.35 9.78 -11.94
CA ARG A 32 14.94 10.43 -13.16
C ARG A 32 13.50 10.28 -13.52
N PHE A 33 12.75 9.53 -12.74
CA PHE A 33 11.41 9.23 -13.14
C PHE A 33 10.43 10.26 -12.66
N GLU A 34 9.42 10.46 -13.47
CA GLU A 34 8.38 11.37 -13.15
C GLU A 34 7.38 10.72 -12.25
N ARG A 35 6.37 11.47 -11.91
CA ARG A 35 5.32 10.98 -11.05
C ARG A 35 4.75 9.69 -11.62
N THR A 36 4.63 8.71 -10.79
CA THR A 36 4.08 7.41 -11.18
C THR A 36 3.04 6.99 -10.16
N GLU A 37 1.95 6.47 -10.64
CA GLU A 37 0.86 6.06 -9.79
C GLU A 37 0.64 4.57 -9.96
N ILE A 38 0.59 3.86 -8.85
CA ILE A 38 0.40 2.41 -8.85
C ILE A 38 -0.83 2.11 -8.01
N THR A 39 -1.74 1.33 -8.52
CA THR A 39 -2.89 0.87 -7.75
C THR A 39 -2.76 -0.63 -7.54
N ALA A 40 -2.85 -1.03 -6.30
CA ALA A 40 -2.82 -2.44 -5.95
C ALA A 40 -4.15 -2.84 -5.36
N ARG A 41 -4.63 -4.02 -5.72
CA ARG A 41 -5.86 -4.56 -5.17
C ARG A 41 -5.56 -5.77 -4.34
N PHE A 42 -6.24 -5.87 -3.24
CA PHE A 42 -6.06 -6.98 -2.33
C PHE A 42 -7.29 -7.10 -1.44
N ALA A 43 -7.36 -8.16 -0.69
CA ALA A 43 -8.45 -8.35 0.26
C ALA A 43 -7.84 -8.80 1.56
N LEU A 44 -8.51 -8.50 2.65
CA LEU A 44 -8.04 -8.88 3.97
C LEU A 44 -9.05 -9.82 4.61
N ARG A 45 -8.55 -10.67 5.50
CA ARG A 45 -9.41 -11.47 6.33
C ARG A 45 -9.87 -10.62 7.48
N ARG A 46 -10.80 -11.12 8.22
CA ARG A 46 -11.33 -10.41 9.36
C ARG A 46 -10.24 -10.01 10.36
N ASP A 47 -9.18 -10.79 10.46
CA ASP A 47 -8.12 -10.50 11.38
C ASP A 47 -7.08 -9.52 10.81
N GLY A 48 -7.28 -9.03 9.61
CA GLY A 48 -6.36 -8.08 9.01
C GLY A 48 -5.29 -8.69 8.15
N SER A 49 -5.22 -10.02 8.07
CA SER A 49 -4.21 -10.64 7.23
C SER A 49 -4.62 -10.60 5.78
N VAL A 50 -3.65 -10.56 4.88
CA VAL A 50 -3.95 -10.45 3.46
C VAL A 50 -4.30 -11.80 2.90
N ILE A 51 -5.27 -11.84 1.99
CA ILE A 51 -5.67 -13.05 1.33
C ILE A 51 -4.88 -13.15 0.03
N GLY A 52 -4.03 -14.15 -0.05
CA GLY A 52 -3.25 -14.36 -1.26
C GLY A 52 -2.24 -13.26 -1.51
N THR A 53 -1.98 -12.98 -2.75
CA THR A 53 -0.99 -11.99 -3.15
C THR A 53 -1.68 -10.76 -3.70
N PRO A 54 -1.33 -9.56 -3.21
CA PRO A 54 -1.88 -8.34 -3.81
C PRO A 54 -1.53 -8.27 -5.29
N ARG A 55 -2.42 -7.64 -6.07
CA ARG A 55 -2.21 -7.50 -7.49
C ARG A 55 -2.18 -6.06 -7.88
N VAL A 56 -1.26 -5.72 -8.77
CA VAL A 56 -1.22 -4.38 -9.32
C VAL A 56 -2.19 -4.35 -10.49
N THR A 57 -3.21 -3.52 -10.41
CA THR A 57 -4.24 -3.44 -11.45
C THR A 57 -4.11 -2.18 -12.29
N PHE A 58 -3.28 -1.24 -11.89
CA PHE A 58 -3.08 -0.03 -12.66
C PHE A 58 -1.69 0.53 -12.37
N ALA A 59 -1.02 0.95 -13.41
CA ALA A 59 0.27 1.64 -13.27
C ALA A 59 0.33 2.67 -14.40
N THR A 60 0.75 3.88 -14.04
CA THR A 60 0.87 4.92 -15.04
C THR A 60 1.92 4.52 -16.06
N GLU A 61 1.61 4.77 -17.31
CA GLU A 61 2.54 4.48 -18.32
C GLU A 61 3.50 5.57 -18.47
N ALA A 62 4.41 5.75 -17.73
CA ALA A 62 5.30 6.85 -17.89
C ALA A 62 6.71 6.34 -17.83
N GLY A 63 7.49 6.66 -18.75
CA GLY A 63 8.89 6.38 -18.70
C GLY A 63 9.25 4.91 -18.79
N ASP A 64 10.16 4.50 -17.99
CA ASP A 64 10.81 3.21 -18.09
C ASP A 64 9.97 2.09 -17.48
N GLY A 65 9.73 1.05 -18.26
CA GLY A 65 8.96 -0.08 -17.77
C GLY A 65 9.62 -0.79 -16.62
N ARG A 66 10.94 -0.74 -16.55
CA ARG A 66 11.64 -1.36 -15.45
C ARG A 66 11.35 -0.65 -14.15
N ALA A 67 11.31 0.68 -14.19
CA ALA A 67 11.00 1.45 -13.00
C ALA A 67 9.57 1.19 -12.55
N ARG A 68 8.67 1.09 -13.50
CA ARG A 68 7.29 0.81 -13.16
C ARG A 68 7.18 -0.55 -12.49
N ALA A 69 7.91 -1.54 -13.00
CA ALA A 69 7.89 -2.86 -12.38
C ALA A 69 8.45 -2.84 -10.98
N LEU A 70 9.51 -2.08 -10.75
CA LEU A 70 10.10 -1.99 -9.43
C LEU A 70 9.16 -1.31 -8.45
N LEU A 71 8.47 -0.27 -8.90
CA LEU A 71 7.53 0.41 -8.04
C LEU A 71 6.33 -0.47 -7.73
N ALA A 72 5.89 -1.23 -8.70
CA ALA A 72 4.77 -2.15 -8.48
C ALA A 72 5.15 -3.23 -7.49
N GLU A 73 6.35 -3.77 -7.61
CA GLU A 73 6.80 -4.78 -6.69
C GLU A 73 6.93 -4.23 -5.28
N ALA A 74 7.40 -2.99 -5.17
CA ALA A 74 7.51 -2.34 -3.88
C ALA A 74 6.14 -2.14 -3.24
N ALA A 75 5.12 -1.88 -4.04
CA ALA A 75 3.77 -1.72 -3.51
C ALA A 75 3.24 -3.04 -2.95
N VAL A 76 3.45 -4.13 -3.66
CA VAL A 76 3.04 -5.44 -3.17
C VAL A 76 3.77 -5.78 -1.88
N SER A 77 5.06 -5.49 -1.83
CA SER A 77 5.86 -5.76 -0.65
C SER A 77 5.40 -4.93 0.53
N ALA A 78 4.98 -3.69 0.28
CA ALA A 78 4.50 -2.83 1.35
C ALA A 78 3.26 -3.42 2.00
N ILE A 79 2.33 -3.91 1.18
CA ILE A 79 1.12 -4.50 1.70
C ILE A 79 1.46 -5.73 2.53
N ARG A 80 2.36 -6.57 2.04
CA ARG A 80 2.73 -7.77 2.76
C ARG A 80 3.45 -7.44 4.06
N ARG A 81 4.28 -6.43 4.04
CA ARG A 81 5.06 -6.07 5.23
C ARG A 81 4.17 -5.56 6.35
N CYS A 82 3.11 -4.90 6.00
CA CYS A 82 2.26 -4.28 6.99
C CYS A 82 0.95 -5.01 7.24
N THR A 83 0.89 -6.25 6.85
CA THR A 83 -0.23 -7.10 7.24
C THR A 83 0.32 -8.25 8.07
N PRO A 84 -0.45 -8.74 9.03
CA PRO A 84 -1.84 -8.42 9.31
C PRO A 84 -2.01 -6.99 9.79
N ALA A 85 -2.99 -6.30 9.24
CA ALA A 85 -3.28 -4.95 9.65
C ALA A 85 -4.03 -4.98 10.99
N ARG A 86 -3.78 -3.99 11.82
CA ARG A 86 -4.42 -3.94 13.12
C ARG A 86 -5.77 -3.29 12.98
N VAL A 87 -6.78 -4.08 12.71
CA VAL A 87 -8.13 -3.57 12.52
C VAL A 87 -8.99 -3.93 13.71
N THR A 88 -9.99 -3.09 13.98
CA THR A 88 -10.96 -3.42 15.04
C THR A 88 -11.83 -4.55 14.52
N ALA A 89 -12.51 -5.21 15.44
CA ALA A 89 -13.43 -6.28 15.05
C ALA A 89 -14.50 -5.77 14.10
N ALA A 90 -14.95 -4.53 14.32
CA ALA A 90 -15.98 -3.95 13.46
C ALA A 90 -15.46 -3.72 12.06
N LEU A 91 -14.29 -3.14 11.93
CA LEU A 91 -13.73 -2.91 10.60
C LEU A 91 -13.40 -4.22 9.93
N GLY A 92 -12.81 -5.15 10.66
CA GLY A 92 -12.49 -6.44 10.09
C GLY A 92 -13.69 -7.15 9.53
N ALA A 93 -14.80 -7.11 10.26
CA ALA A 93 -16.03 -7.74 9.79
C ALA A 93 -16.58 -7.04 8.55
N ALA A 94 -16.45 -5.71 8.51
CA ALA A 94 -16.99 -4.94 7.41
C ALA A 94 -16.22 -5.17 6.11
N ILE A 95 -14.93 -5.39 6.19
CA ILE A 95 -14.11 -5.48 4.99
C ILE A 95 -13.67 -6.89 4.64
N ALA A 96 -13.99 -7.87 5.46
CA ALA A 96 -13.51 -9.24 5.25
C ALA A 96 -13.87 -9.73 3.85
N GLY A 97 -12.86 -10.12 3.09
CA GLY A 97 -13.04 -10.66 1.76
C GLY A 97 -13.40 -9.66 0.67
N ARG A 98 -13.56 -8.39 1.01
CA ARG A 98 -13.93 -7.41 0.00
C ARG A 98 -12.71 -6.84 -0.66
N PRO A 99 -12.75 -6.60 -1.96
CA PRO A 99 -11.60 -6.02 -2.65
C PRO A 99 -11.31 -4.62 -2.15
N ILE A 100 -10.05 -4.35 -1.92
CA ILE A 100 -9.58 -3.03 -1.53
C ILE A 100 -8.59 -2.58 -2.59
N ALA A 101 -8.72 -1.33 -3.04
CA ALA A 101 -7.79 -0.76 -3.98
C ALA A 101 -7.01 0.34 -3.26
N LEU A 102 -5.70 0.21 -3.24
CA LEU A 102 -4.84 1.17 -2.58
C LEU A 102 -3.92 1.78 -3.61
N ARG A 103 -3.84 3.09 -3.62
CA ARG A 103 -3.05 3.82 -4.59
C ARG A 103 -1.77 4.31 -3.95
N PHE A 104 -0.67 4.05 -4.64
CA PHE A 104 0.65 4.51 -4.22
C PHE A 104 1.12 5.51 -5.25
N ILE A 105 1.62 6.64 -4.82
CA ILE A 105 2.04 7.69 -5.73
C ILE A 105 3.49 8.04 -5.48
N TYR A 106 4.31 7.85 -6.51
CA TYR A 106 5.70 8.28 -6.47
C TYR A 106 5.74 9.65 -7.12
N GLN A 107 6.14 10.65 -6.36
CA GLN A 107 6.11 12.03 -6.84
C GLN A 107 7.40 12.44 -7.55
N GLY A 108 8.33 11.54 -7.68
CA GLY A 108 9.61 11.91 -8.22
C GLY A 108 10.57 12.20 -7.08
N PRO A 109 11.81 12.49 -7.40
CA PRO A 109 12.83 12.63 -6.35
C PRO A 109 12.50 13.68 -5.33
N LYS A 110 11.88 14.76 -5.76
CA LYS A 110 11.62 15.83 -4.84
C LYS A 110 10.40 15.62 -3.98
N GLY A 111 9.44 14.91 -4.48
CA GLY A 111 8.21 14.72 -3.73
C GLY A 111 8.21 13.48 -2.88
N GLN A 112 9.24 12.68 -3.01
CA GLN A 112 9.25 11.46 -2.34
C GLN A 112 9.40 11.67 -0.85
N GLY A 113 8.71 10.96 -0.06
CA GLY A 113 8.85 11.07 1.36
C GLY A 113 8.02 12.12 2.02
N VAL A 114 7.26 12.81 1.26
CA VAL A 114 6.43 13.82 1.84
C VAL A 114 5.25 13.23 2.57
#